data_b759a797330e4f5db88752b6e18908a2
#
_entry.id   b759a797330e4f5db88752b6e18908a2
#
_cell.length_a   1.000
_cell.length_b   1.000
_cell.length_c   1.000
_cell.angle_alpha   90.00
_cell.angle_beta   90.00
_cell.angle_gamma   90.00
#
_symmetry.space_group_name_H-M   'P 1'
#
loop_
_entity.id
_entity.type
_entity.pdbx_description
1 polymer ?
#
loop_
_entity_poly.entity_id
_entity_poly.type
_entity_poly.pdbx_seq_one_letter_code
_entity_poly.pdbx_strand_id
1 'polypeptide(L)'
;MTEAYIPPAIDWVAKQVELYEGSGGTEGTTLLDTGLPCILVTHRGVKTGALRKTPLMTVKVDEGYVLIGSYGGAPKDPTWVANLRANPDITLRDRTDVFELRAREITDPSERQRLYDAGVAVFPPYAEYAKKTDRVIPVFLTEPR
;
A
#
# COMPACT_ATOMS: atom_id res chain seq x y z
N MET A 1 -14.63 20.38 -9.32
CA MET A 1 -13.26 20.85 -9.04
C MET A 1 -12.30 19.67 -9.14
N THR A 2 -11.23 19.84 -9.90
CA THR A 2 -10.23 18.79 -10.06
C THR A 2 -9.31 18.78 -8.84
N GLU A 3 -9.16 17.62 -8.22
CA GLU A 3 -8.21 17.48 -7.11
C GLU A 3 -6.79 17.44 -7.63
N ALA A 4 -5.87 18.12 -6.93
CA ALA A 4 -4.46 18.06 -7.27
C ALA A 4 -3.92 16.65 -7.07
N TYR A 5 -3.07 16.22 -8.00
CA TYR A 5 -2.38 14.93 -7.92
C TYR A 5 -0.89 15.16 -8.04
N ILE A 6 -0.13 14.59 -7.10
CA ILE A 6 1.33 14.63 -7.13
C ILE A 6 1.83 13.21 -7.42
N PRO A 7 2.48 12.99 -8.58
CA PRO A 7 2.99 11.66 -8.92
C PRO A 7 4.12 11.22 -7.98
N PRO A 8 4.39 9.90 -7.89
CA PRO A 8 5.54 9.41 -7.15
C PRO A 8 6.85 10.05 -7.62
N ALA A 9 7.75 10.33 -6.69
CA ALA A 9 9.04 10.96 -6.99
C ALA A 9 9.99 10.01 -7.72
N ILE A 10 9.83 8.69 -7.52
CA ILE A 10 10.66 7.68 -8.18
C ILE A 10 10.08 7.38 -9.56
N ASP A 11 10.89 7.57 -10.59
CA ASP A 11 10.44 7.53 -11.99
C ASP A 11 9.76 6.20 -12.37
N TRP A 12 10.37 5.06 -12.02
CA TRP A 12 9.77 3.76 -12.38
C TRP A 12 8.43 3.53 -11.68
N VAL A 13 8.27 4.06 -10.45
CA VAL A 13 7.01 3.97 -9.72
C VAL A 13 5.94 4.80 -10.41
N ALA A 14 6.29 6.03 -10.81
CA ALA A 14 5.38 6.92 -11.52
C ALA A 14 4.92 6.29 -12.84
N LYS A 15 5.84 5.67 -13.55
CA LYS A 15 5.52 4.98 -14.83
C LYS A 15 4.62 3.77 -14.61
N GLN A 16 4.84 3.01 -13.54
CA GLN A 16 3.99 1.87 -13.21
C GLN A 16 2.57 2.32 -12.87
N VAL A 17 2.42 3.37 -12.09
CA VAL A 17 1.11 3.95 -11.75
C VAL A 17 0.39 4.38 -13.02
N GLU A 18 1.09 5.09 -13.91
CA GLU A 18 0.54 5.56 -15.18
C GLU A 18 0.06 4.40 -16.06
N LEU A 19 0.87 3.36 -16.19
CA LEU A 19 0.51 2.17 -16.96
C LEU A 19 -0.66 1.42 -16.34
N TYR A 20 -0.65 1.26 -15.03
CA TYR A 20 -1.69 0.55 -14.30
C TYR A 20 -3.05 1.23 -14.50
N GLU A 21 -3.11 2.53 -14.27
CA GLU A 21 -4.35 3.29 -14.41
C GLU A 21 -4.74 3.53 -15.87
N GLY A 22 -3.77 3.86 -16.72
CA GLY A 22 -4.01 4.13 -18.12
C GLY A 22 -4.54 2.92 -18.89
N SER A 23 -4.17 1.71 -18.45
CA SER A 23 -4.67 0.47 -19.05
C SER A 23 -5.99 -0.01 -18.44
N GLY A 24 -6.55 0.71 -17.46
CA GLY A 24 -7.75 0.28 -16.75
C GLY A 24 -7.51 -0.93 -15.85
N GLY A 25 -6.28 -1.16 -15.43
CA GLY A 25 -5.93 -2.27 -14.54
C GLY A 25 -5.60 -3.58 -15.26
N THR A 26 -5.29 -3.52 -16.55
CA THR A 26 -4.94 -4.71 -17.35
C THR A 26 -3.43 -4.88 -17.54
N GLU A 27 -2.65 -3.81 -17.34
CA GLU A 27 -1.19 -3.81 -17.49
C GLU A 27 -0.56 -3.12 -16.28
N GLY A 28 0.72 -3.42 -16.02
CA GLY A 28 1.44 -2.84 -14.87
C GLY A 28 0.96 -3.39 -13.54
N THR A 29 0.35 -4.58 -13.54
CA THR A 29 -0.33 -5.16 -12.37
C THR A 29 0.57 -6.04 -11.52
N THR A 30 1.85 -6.17 -11.86
CA THR A 30 2.84 -6.88 -11.06
C THR A 30 3.93 -5.92 -10.63
N LEU A 31 4.49 -6.16 -9.43
CA LEU A 31 5.47 -5.26 -8.83
C LEU A 31 6.88 -5.64 -9.26
N LEU A 32 7.55 -4.75 -10.00
CA LEU A 32 8.93 -4.92 -10.49
C LEU A 32 9.14 -6.31 -11.12
N ASP A 33 10.27 -6.95 -10.78
CA ASP A 33 10.67 -8.25 -11.31
C ASP A 33 10.12 -9.41 -10.49
N THR A 34 9.27 -9.15 -9.50
CA THR A 34 8.74 -10.19 -8.62
C THR A 34 7.76 -11.11 -9.32
N GLY A 35 7.10 -10.63 -10.38
CA GLY A 35 5.99 -11.36 -11.01
C GLY A 35 4.75 -11.46 -10.14
N LEU A 36 4.76 -10.85 -8.96
CA LEU A 36 3.65 -10.90 -8.00
C LEU A 36 2.71 -9.73 -8.22
N PRO A 37 1.39 -9.93 -8.04
CA PRO A 37 0.42 -8.87 -8.24
C PRO A 37 0.59 -7.75 -7.23
N CYS A 38 0.27 -6.53 -7.67
CA CYS A 38 0.21 -5.36 -6.80
C CYS A 38 -1.15 -4.68 -6.93
N ILE A 39 -1.50 -3.97 -5.87
CA ILE A 39 -2.65 -3.09 -5.83
C ILE A 39 -2.18 -1.65 -5.95
N LEU A 40 -3.08 -0.76 -6.33
CA LEU A 40 -2.80 0.66 -6.39
C LEU A 40 -3.67 1.38 -5.38
N VAL A 41 -3.02 2.05 -4.42
CA VAL A 41 -3.71 2.78 -3.35
C VAL A 41 -3.63 4.27 -3.64
N THR A 42 -4.80 4.91 -3.77
CA THR A 42 -4.91 6.36 -3.87
C THR A 42 -5.23 6.91 -2.48
N HIS A 43 -4.38 7.82 -2.01
CA HIS A 43 -4.49 8.41 -0.68
C HIS A 43 -4.20 9.92 -0.76
N ARG A 44 -4.40 10.62 0.35
CA ARG A 44 -4.26 12.08 0.37
C ARG A 44 -3.04 12.48 1.18
N GLY A 45 -2.20 13.32 0.60
CA GLY A 45 -0.98 13.82 1.25
C GLY A 45 -1.31 14.66 2.48
N VAL A 46 -0.67 14.34 3.62
CA VAL A 46 -0.91 15.04 4.88
C VAL A 46 -0.41 16.48 4.83
N LYS A 47 0.64 16.75 4.05
CA LYS A 47 1.24 18.09 3.96
C LYS A 47 0.58 18.98 2.93
N THR A 48 0.17 18.42 1.80
CA THR A 48 -0.31 19.19 0.64
C THR A 48 -1.81 19.08 0.41
N GLY A 49 -2.47 18.04 0.96
CA GLY A 49 -3.85 17.70 0.61
C GLY A 49 -4.00 17.11 -0.78
N ALA A 50 -2.92 16.98 -1.54
CA ALA A 50 -2.98 16.43 -2.89
C ALA A 50 -3.14 14.92 -2.87
N LEU A 51 -3.75 14.38 -3.93
CA LEU A 51 -3.83 12.92 -4.11
C LEU A 51 -2.44 12.36 -4.43
N ARG A 52 -2.16 11.21 -3.85
CA ARG A 52 -0.96 10.42 -4.09
C ARG A 52 -1.38 9.01 -4.41
N LYS A 53 -0.56 8.30 -5.18
CA LYS A 53 -0.85 6.91 -5.56
C LYS A 53 0.39 6.06 -5.33
N THR A 54 0.19 4.92 -4.68
CA THR A 54 1.30 4.04 -4.30
C THR A 54 0.95 2.60 -4.68
N PRO A 55 1.79 1.94 -5.48
CA PRO A 55 1.65 0.50 -5.72
C PRO A 55 2.18 -0.26 -4.51
N LEU A 56 1.43 -1.24 -4.07
CA LEU A 56 1.80 -2.11 -2.95
C LEU A 56 1.57 -3.56 -3.32
N MET A 57 2.32 -4.47 -2.70
CA MET A 57 2.11 -5.90 -2.87
C MET A 57 0.67 -6.25 -2.48
N THR A 58 0.02 -7.10 -3.28
CA THR A 58 -1.34 -7.55 -2.96
C THR A 58 -1.30 -8.58 -1.85
N VAL A 59 -1.78 -8.21 -0.67
CA VAL A 59 -1.95 -9.10 0.47
C VAL A 59 -3.42 -9.08 0.84
N LYS A 60 -4.09 -10.21 0.72
CA LYS A 60 -5.54 -10.28 0.94
C LYS A 60 -5.86 -11.36 1.96
N VAL A 61 -6.68 -11.00 2.94
CA VAL A 61 -7.24 -11.92 3.94
C VAL A 61 -8.77 -11.88 3.86
N ASP A 62 -9.46 -12.69 4.65
CA ASP A 62 -10.92 -12.74 4.60
C ASP A 62 -11.56 -11.38 4.92
N GLU A 63 -10.95 -10.61 5.82
CA GLU A 63 -11.48 -9.32 6.26
C GLU A 63 -11.23 -8.19 5.25
N GLY A 64 -10.25 -8.31 4.37
CA GLY A 64 -9.92 -7.26 3.40
C GLY A 64 -8.48 -7.30 2.92
N TYR A 65 -8.01 -6.19 2.37
CA TYR A 65 -6.61 -6.05 1.95
C TYR A 65 -5.77 -5.58 3.11
N VAL A 66 -4.53 -6.08 3.16
CA VAL A 66 -3.54 -5.72 4.19
C VAL A 66 -2.50 -4.81 3.55
N LEU A 67 -2.24 -3.65 4.17
CA LEU A 67 -1.22 -2.71 3.71
C LEU A 67 -0.08 -2.72 4.71
N ILE A 68 1.13 -3.03 4.25
CA ILE A 68 2.30 -3.20 5.10
C ILE A 68 3.33 -2.11 4.82
N GLY A 69 3.63 -1.30 5.83
CA GLY A 69 4.57 -0.18 5.73
C GLY A 69 6.02 -0.59 6.00
N SER A 70 6.49 -1.66 5.37
CA SER A 70 7.85 -2.19 5.59
C SER A 70 8.95 -1.28 5.05
N TYR A 71 8.71 -0.65 3.90
CA TYR A 71 9.68 0.19 3.19
C TYR A 71 11.06 -0.51 3.06
N GLY A 72 11.04 -1.82 2.71
CA GLY A 72 12.25 -2.62 2.58
C GLY A 72 13.03 -2.80 3.88
N GLY A 73 12.42 -2.57 5.04
CA GLY A 73 13.11 -2.60 6.33
C GLY A 73 13.90 -1.32 6.64
N ALA A 74 13.61 -0.22 5.95
CA ALA A 74 14.25 1.08 6.21
C ALA A 74 13.96 1.55 7.63
N PRO A 75 14.82 2.45 8.20
CA PRO A 75 14.65 2.90 9.58
C PRO A 75 13.44 3.80 9.83
N LYS A 76 12.76 4.24 8.78
CA LYS A 76 11.58 5.09 8.89
C LYS A 76 10.45 4.53 8.03
N ASP A 77 9.21 4.94 8.35
CA ASP A 77 8.03 4.53 7.60
C ASP A 77 8.00 5.15 6.20
N PRO A 78 7.36 4.48 5.23
CA PRO A 78 7.06 5.12 3.96
C PRO A 78 6.07 6.27 4.17
N THR A 79 6.11 7.27 3.29
CA THR A 79 5.30 8.49 3.45
C THR A 79 3.79 8.22 3.46
N TRP A 80 3.33 7.18 2.78
CA TRP A 80 1.90 6.88 2.73
C TRP A 80 1.33 6.50 4.11
N VAL A 81 2.17 6.02 5.04
CA VAL A 81 1.73 5.67 6.39
C VAL A 81 1.18 6.90 7.12
N ALA A 82 1.92 8.02 7.10
CA ALA A 82 1.45 9.26 7.72
C ALA A 82 0.18 9.77 7.03
N ASN A 83 0.10 9.62 5.71
CA ASN A 83 -1.07 10.02 4.95
C ASN A 83 -2.32 9.25 5.38
N LEU A 84 -2.21 7.94 5.55
CA LEU A 84 -3.34 7.11 5.98
C LEU A 84 -3.73 7.37 7.44
N ARG A 85 -2.78 7.68 8.29
CA ARG A 85 -3.07 8.04 9.69
C ARG A 85 -3.89 9.32 9.77
N ALA A 86 -3.58 10.29 8.91
CA ALA A 86 -4.29 11.56 8.87
C ALA A 86 -5.61 11.47 8.10
N ASN A 87 -5.64 10.70 7.00
CA ASN A 87 -6.78 10.57 6.11
C ASN A 87 -6.96 9.09 5.73
N PRO A 88 -7.71 8.33 6.52
CA PRO A 88 -7.81 6.88 6.32
C PRO A 88 -8.68 6.45 5.14
N ASP A 89 -9.45 7.35 4.55
CA ASP A 89 -10.28 7.03 3.40
C ASP A 89 -9.42 6.95 2.15
N ILE A 90 -9.47 5.81 1.46
CA ILE A 90 -8.65 5.51 0.29
C ILE A 90 -9.49 4.96 -0.84
N THR A 91 -8.93 5.01 -2.04
CA THR A 91 -9.41 4.25 -3.18
C THR A 91 -8.37 3.17 -3.46
N LEU A 92 -8.79 1.93 -3.57
CA LEU A 92 -7.91 0.80 -3.82
C LEU A 92 -8.30 0.15 -5.14
N ARG A 93 -7.33 0.03 -6.05
CA ARG A 93 -7.52 -0.66 -7.31
C ARG A 93 -6.77 -2.00 -7.26
N ASP A 94 -7.52 -3.09 -7.50
CA ASP A 94 -6.98 -4.42 -7.69
C ASP A 94 -7.28 -4.84 -9.12
N ARG A 95 -6.33 -4.61 -10.02
CA ARG A 95 -6.49 -4.81 -11.46
C ARG A 95 -7.67 -3.98 -11.97
N THR A 96 -8.71 -4.59 -12.51
CA THR A 96 -9.87 -3.87 -13.05
C THR A 96 -10.89 -3.48 -11.98
N ASP A 97 -10.78 -4.01 -10.78
CA ASP A 97 -11.70 -3.71 -9.68
C ASP A 97 -11.25 -2.49 -8.88
N VAL A 98 -12.17 -1.60 -8.57
CA VAL A 98 -11.90 -0.38 -7.81
C VAL A 98 -12.84 -0.34 -6.59
N PHE A 99 -12.24 -0.13 -5.42
CA PHE A 99 -12.98 -0.12 -4.16
C PHE A 99 -12.75 1.17 -3.40
N GLU A 100 -13.81 1.70 -2.80
CA GLU A 100 -13.73 2.81 -1.84
C GLU A 100 -13.67 2.21 -0.44
N LEU A 101 -12.53 2.36 0.23
CA LEU A 101 -12.24 1.69 1.48
C LEU A 101 -11.71 2.66 2.53
N ARG A 102 -11.69 2.20 3.77
CA ARG A 102 -11.02 2.88 4.89
C ARG A 102 -9.90 1.99 5.40
N ALA A 103 -8.71 2.58 5.56
CA ALA A 103 -7.56 1.88 6.11
C ALA A 103 -7.50 2.08 7.62
N ARG A 104 -7.60 0.99 8.38
CA ARG A 104 -7.53 1.01 9.84
C ARG A 104 -6.19 0.47 10.29
N GLU A 105 -5.42 1.26 11.02
CA GLU A 105 -4.13 0.80 11.56
C GLU A 105 -4.35 -0.24 12.66
N ILE A 106 -3.64 -1.35 12.55
CA ILE A 106 -3.74 -2.44 13.52
C ILE A 106 -2.66 -2.26 14.58
N THR A 107 -3.09 -1.97 15.81
CA THR A 107 -2.17 -1.69 16.92
C THR A 107 -2.01 -2.87 17.87
N ASP A 108 -2.94 -3.80 17.91
CA ASP A 108 -2.80 -5.01 18.70
C ASP A 108 -1.65 -5.88 18.18
N PRO A 109 -0.64 -6.21 18.99
CA PRO A 109 0.53 -6.94 18.51
C PRO A 109 0.22 -8.31 17.91
N SER A 110 -0.71 -9.07 18.47
CA SER A 110 -1.08 -10.38 17.95
C SER A 110 -1.76 -10.29 16.60
N GLU A 111 -2.68 -9.35 16.47
CA GLU A 111 -3.41 -9.11 15.22
C GLU A 111 -2.45 -8.59 14.14
N ARG A 112 -1.58 -7.65 14.50
CA ARG A 112 -0.58 -7.13 13.57
C ARG A 112 0.33 -8.24 13.06
N GLN A 113 0.77 -9.15 13.95
CA GLN A 113 1.63 -10.26 13.57
C GLN A 113 0.91 -11.23 12.63
N ARG A 114 -0.35 -11.53 12.90
CA ARG A 114 -1.16 -12.40 12.03
C ARG A 114 -1.22 -11.84 10.62
N LEU A 115 -1.49 -10.55 10.48
CA LEU A 115 -1.61 -9.89 9.18
C LEU A 115 -0.25 -9.75 8.51
N TYR A 116 0.81 -9.47 9.27
CA TYR A 116 2.17 -9.44 8.74
C TYR A 116 2.57 -10.80 8.17
N ASP A 117 2.23 -11.88 8.87
CA ASP A 117 2.51 -13.25 8.43
C ASP A 117 1.78 -13.58 7.12
N ALA A 118 0.58 -13.06 6.93
CA ALA A 118 -0.13 -13.19 5.65
C ALA A 118 0.67 -12.54 4.52
N GLY A 119 1.31 -11.41 4.80
CA GLY A 119 2.22 -10.75 3.86
C GLY A 119 3.46 -11.60 3.56
N VAL A 120 4.05 -12.19 4.58
CA VAL A 120 5.22 -13.08 4.43
C VAL A 120 4.88 -14.28 3.54
N ALA A 121 3.67 -14.82 3.67
CA ALA A 121 3.24 -15.93 2.83
C ALA A 121 3.19 -15.56 1.34
N VAL A 122 2.84 -14.31 1.03
CA VAL A 122 2.79 -13.80 -0.34
C VAL A 122 4.19 -13.40 -0.81
N PHE A 123 4.95 -12.74 0.03
CA PHE A 123 6.25 -12.15 -0.30
C PHE A 123 7.23 -12.44 0.84
N PRO A 124 7.94 -13.58 0.80
CA PRO A 124 8.85 -13.99 1.89
C PRO A 124 9.88 -12.96 2.34
N PRO A 125 10.41 -12.05 1.48
CA PRO A 125 11.34 -11.00 1.94
C PRO A 125 10.80 -10.10 3.05
N TYR A 126 9.50 -10.03 3.28
CA TYR A 126 8.93 -9.28 4.41
C TYR A 126 9.49 -9.77 5.76
N ALA A 127 9.77 -11.07 5.89
CA ALA A 127 10.37 -11.59 7.13
C ALA A 127 11.76 -11.02 7.37
N GLU A 128 12.54 -10.85 6.30
CA GLU A 128 13.88 -10.24 6.39
C GLU A 128 13.80 -8.74 6.69
N TYR A 129 12.82 -8.04 6.13
CA TYR A 129 12.63 -6.62 6.38
C TYR A 129 12.35 -6.34 7.86
N ALA A 130 11.56 -7.19 8.52
CA ALA A 130 11.29 -7.05 9.95
C ALA A 130 12.56 -7.19 10.80
N LYS A 131 13.54 -7.96 10.33
CA LYS A 131 14.82 -8.16 11.04
C LYS A 131 15.79 -7.00 10.84
N LYS A 132 15.61 -6.17 9.80
CA LYS A 132 16.52 -5.07 9.48
C LYS A 132 16.27 -3.81 10.28
N THR A 133 15.13 -3.70 10.94
CA THR A 133 14.75 -2.48 11.65
C THR A 133 14.22 -2.80 13.05
N ASP A 134 14.50 -1.89 13.98
CA ASP A 134 13.95 -1.97 15.34
C ASP A 134 12.57 -1.29 15.44
N ARG A 135 12.15 -0.56 14.42
CA ARG A 135 10.84 0.08 14.44
C ARG A 135 9.74 -0.96 14.27
N VAL A 136 8.58 -0.65 14.82
CA VAL A 136 7.37 -1.43 14.57
C VAL A 136 6.90 -1.11 13.14
N ILE A 137 6.81 -2.13 12.29
CA ILE A 137 6.34 -1.93 10.93
C ILE A 137 4.81 -1.77 10.96
N PRO A 138 4.27 -0.61 10.51
CA PRO A 138 2.83 -0.40 10.52
C PRO A 138 2.10 -1.37 9.59
N VAL A 139 0.95 -1.85 10.04
CA VAL A 139 0.05 -2.71 9.27
C VAL A 139 -1.34 -2.09 9.33
N PHE A 140 -1.97 -1.98 8.17
CA PHE A 140 -3.34 -1.49 8.04
C PHE A 140 -4.20 -2.58 7.46
N LEU A 141 -5.44 -2.67 7.94
CA LEU A 141 -6.45 -3.53 7.35
C LEU A 141 -7.53 -2.65 6.74
N THR A 142 -7.89 -2.93 5.49
CA THR A 142 -8.93 -2.15 4.81
C THR A 142 -10.31 -2.70 5.12
N GLU A 143 -11.29 -1.81 5.18
CA GLU A 143 -12.69 -2.15 5.39
C GLU A 143 -13.57 -1.25 4.51
N PRO A 144 -14.80 -1.67 4.17
CA PRO A 144 -15.72 -0.81 3.41
C PRO A 144 -16.04 0.48 4.18
N ARG A 145 -16.19 1.58 3.44
CA ARG A 145 -16.59 2.86 4.02
C ARG A 145 -17.92 3.38 3.51
#